data_4d98a878906c0bc71abd588e2724d4ba
#
_entry.id   4d98a878906c0bc71abd588e2724d4ba
#
_cell.length_a   1.000
_cell.length_b   1.000
_cell.length_c   1.000
_cell.angle_alpha   90.00
_cell.angle_beta   90.00
_cell.angle_gamma   90.00
#
_symmetry.space_group_name_H-M   'P 1'
#
loop_
_entity.id
_entity.type
_entity.pdbx_description
1 polymer ?
#
loop_
_entity_poly.entity_id
_entity_poly.type
_entity_poly.pdbx_seq_one_letter_code
_entity_poly.pdbx_strand_id
1 'polypeptide(L)'
;MATAHEEIDVAADPDTVWAALRDFGAVDTRLAPGFVTACRLDGDGTRVVRFVNGAEVREALVSIDDERRRLAYTVVESALGATHHHASAHVEPRPDGTSRFVWITDVLPDDLAAPIGALMRQGLDAVKAAQERAAITR
;
A
#
# COMPACT_ATOMS: atom_id res chain seq x y z
N MET A 1 -5.28 -17.59 11.01
CA MET A 1 -4.97 -16.34 10.28
C MET A 1 -3.49 -16.03 10.42
N ALA A 2 -2.85 -15.62 9.35
CA ALA A 2 -1.44 -15.26 9.35
C ALA A 2 -1.26 -13.80 8.98
N THR A 3 -0.16 -13.20 9.45
CA THR A 3 0.15 -11.79 9.21
C THR A 3 1.46 -11.67 8.44
N ALA A 4 1.45 -10.86 7.38
CA ALA A 4 2.64 -10.38 6.69
C ALA A 4 2.89 -8.94 7.14
N HIS A 5 4.08 -8.66 7.66
CA HIS A 5 4.48 -7.34 8.12
C HIS A 5 5.77 -6.95 7.40
N GLU A 6 5.71 -5.91 6.57
CA GLU A 6 6.87 -5.43 5.83
C GLU A 6 6.99 -3.92 6.02
N GLU A 7 8.22 -3.43 6.05
CA GLU A 7 8.45 -1.99 6.21
C GLU A 7 9.71 -1.57 5.47
N ILE A 8 9.79 -0.28 5.14
CA ILE A 8 10.94 0.30 4.44
C ILE A 8 11.14 1.75 4.87
N ASP A 9 12.39 2.15 4.98
CA ASP A 9 12.73 3.55 5.23
C ASP A 9 12.74 4.33 3.91
N VAL A 10 12.17 5.53 3.94
CA VAL A 10 11.98 6.38 2.77
C VAL A 10 12.57 7.75 3.07
N ALA A 11 13.48 8.23 2.21
CA ALA A 11 14.13 9.54 2.35
C ALA A 11 13.21 10.65 1.82
N ALA A 12 12.05 10.80 2.45
CA ALA A 12 11.08 11.85 2.18
C ALA A 12 10.34 12.15 3.49
N ASP A 13 9.81 13.37 3.63
CA ASP A 13 9.11 13.73 4.86
C ASP A 13 7.77 12.98 4.99
N PRO A 14 7.30 12.76 6.24
CA PRO A 14 6.10 11.96 6.47
C PRO A 14 4.84 12.49 5.79
N ASP A 15 4.67 13.81 5.71
CA ASP A 15 3.47 14.38 5.10
C ASP A 15 3.44 14.18 3.59
N THR A 16 4.60 14.20 2.93
CA THR A 16 4.72 13.89 1.51
C THR A 16 4.32 12.44 1.23
N VAL A 17 4.86 11.51 2.00
CA VAL A 17 4.57 10.08 1.83
C VAL A 17 3.10 9.81 2.16
N TRP A 18 2.59 10.41 3.22
CA TRP A 18 1.18 10.25 3.60
C TRP A 18 0.23 10.80 2.53
N ALA A 19 0.55 11.95 1.93
CA ALA A 19 -0.29 12.51 0.87
C ALA A 19 -0.47 11.55 -0.30
N ALA A 20 0.60 10.82 -0.66
CA ALA A 20 0.52 9.79 -1.70
C ALA A 20 -0.28 8.57 -1.25
N LEU A 21 -0.09 8.10 -0.02
CA LEU A 21 -0.80 6.94 0.52
C LEU A 21 -2.29 7.20 0.63
N ARG A 22 -2.69 8.35 1.15
CA ARG A 22 -4.11 8.66 1.38
C ARG A 22 -4.92 8.89 0.11
N ASP A 23 -4.25 9.13 -1.01
CA ASP A 23 -4.91 9.31 -2.31
C ASP A 23 -5.31 7.94 -2.87
N PHE A 24 -6.46 7.46 -2.43
CA PHE A 24 -6.90 6.08 -2.61
C PHE A 24 -7.01 5.66 -4.07
N GLY A 25 -7.31 6.58 -4.96
CA GLY A 25 -7.46 6.31 -6.41
C GLY A 25 -6.18 6.46 -7.22
N ALA A 26 -5.05 6.79 -6.59
CA ALA A 26 -3.82 7.14 -7.29
C ALA A 26 -2.62 6.25 -6.91
N VAL A 27 -2.88 4.99 -6.58
CA VAL A 27 -1.82 4.04 -6.21
C VAL A 27 -0.84 3.84 -7.36
N ASP A 28 -1.34 3.83 -8.60
CA ASP A 28 -0.55 3.61 -9.81
C ASP A 28 0.31 4.81 -10.20
N THR A 29 -0.12 6.03 -9.85
CA THR A 29 0.57 7.26 -10.29
C THR A 29 1.37 7.93 -9.17
N ARG A 30 0.91 7.83 -7.93
CA ARG A 30 1.52 8.56 -6.82
C ARG A 30 2.24 7.68 -5.81
N LEU A 31 1.73 6.48 -5.52
CA LEU A 31 2.26 5.67 -4.43
C LEU A 31 3.27 4.63 -4.89
N ALA A 32 2.89 3.78 -5.83
CA ALA A 32 3.71 2.63 -6.24
C ALA A 32 3.72 2.44 -7.76
N PRO A 33 4.08 3.48 -8.53
CA PRO A 33 4.15 3.33 -9.98
C PRO A 33 5.15 2.26 -10.39
N GLY A 34 4.78 1.47 -11.40
CA GLY A 34 5.59 0.34 -11.86
C GLY A 34 5.23 -0.98 -11.20
N PHE A 35 4.93 -0.99 -9.91
CA PHE A 35 4.37 -2.17 -9.22
C PHE A 35 2.86 -2.26 -9.46
N VAL A 36 2.16 -1.13 -9.35
CA VAL A 36 0.75 -1.00 -9.73
C VAL A 36 0.70 -0.30 -11.08
N THR A 37 0.06 -0.94 -12.06
CA THR A 37 0.00 -0.44 -13.44
C THR A 37 -1.28 0.29 -13.77
N ALA A 38 -2.36 0.06 -13.01
CA ALA A 38 -3.62 0.76 -13.17
C ALA A 38 -4.37 0.77 -11.83
N CYS A 39 -5.09 1.85 -11.59
CA CYS A 39 -5.96 1.98 -10.43
C CYS A 39 -7.15 2.83 -10.83
N ARG A 40 -8.37 2.38 -10.51
CA ARG A 40 -9.57 3.18 -10.74
C ARG A 40 -10.51 3.05 -9.55
N LEU A 41 -11.17 4.13 -9.23
CA LEU A 41 -12.26 4.12 -8.26
C LEU A 41 -13.49 3.48 -8.90
N ASP A 42 -14.21 2.69 -8.11
CA ASP A 42 -15.39 1.96 -8.57
C ASP A 42 -16.47 2.08 -7.49
N GLY A 43 -17.28 3.12 -7.60
CA GLY A 43 -18.26 3.47 -6.59
C GLY A 43 -17.64 4.08 -5.34
N ASP A 44 -18.42 4.14 -4.27
CA ASP A 44 -17.99 4.77 -3.02
C ASP A 44 -17.04 3.87 -2.23
N GLY A 45 -15.83 4.35 -2.00
CA GLY A 45 -14.86 3.69 -1.14
C GLY A 45 -14.27 2.40 -1.68
N THR A 46 -14.40 2.12 -2.98
CA THR A 46 -13.83 0.93 -3.60
C THR A 46 -12.91 1.32 -4.74
N ARG A 47 -11.78 0.61 -4.87
CA ARG A 47 -10.85 0.74 -5.99
C ARG A 47 -10.55 -0.61 -6.61
N VAL A 48 -10.25 -0.62 -7.90
CA VAL A 48 -9.73 -1.79 -8.61
C VAL A 48 -8.27 -1.52 -8.94
N VAL A 49 -7.39 -2.40 -8.51
CA VAL A 49 -5.94 -2.25 -8.65
C VAL A 49 -5.42 -3.38 -9.54
N ARG A 50 -4.65 -3.00 -10.57
CA ARG A 50 -3.94 -3.97 -11.40
C ARG A 50 -2.46 -3.90 -11.09
N PHE A 51 -1.86 -5.06 -10.86
CA PHE A 51 -0.43 -5.19 -10.58
C PHE A 51 0.36 -5.48 -11.85
N VAL A 52 1.67 -5.30 -11.77
CA VAL A 52 2.60 -5.51 -12.89
C VAL A 52 2.53 -6.94 -13.44
N ASN A 53 2.16 -7.93 -12.62
CA ASN A 53 1.99 -9.32 -13.06
C ASN A 53 0.63 -9.58 -13.75
N GLY A 54 -0.20 -8.55 -13.92
CA GLY A 54 -1.51 -8.64 -14.56
C GLY A 54 -2.66 -8.99 -13.63
N ALA A 55 -2.39 -9.33 -12.37
CA ALA A 55 -3.45 -9.64 -11.41
C ALA A 55 -4.24 -8.39 -11.05
N GLU A 56 -5.56 -8.54 -10.88
CA GLU A 56 -6.44 -7.48 -10.42
C GLU A 56 -7.03 -7.84 -9.07
N VAL A 57 -7.14 -6.86 -8.19
CA VAL A 57 -7.84 -6.98 -6.92
C VAL A 57 -8.82 -5.83 -6.75
N ARG A 58 -9.90 -6.08 -6.04
CA ARG A 58 -10.87 -5.07 -5.64
C ARG A 58 -10.73 -4.83 -4.16
N GLU A 59 -10.52 -3.58 -3.78
CA GLU A 59 -10.22 -3.19 -2.41
C GLU A 59 -11.24 -2.16 -1.93
N ALA A 60 -11.80 -2.41 -0.75
CA ALA A 60 -12.73 -1.49 -0.11
C ALA A 60 -12.03 -0.74 1.02
N LEU A 61 -12.17 0.58 1.02
CA LEU A 61 -11.59 1.42 2.06
C LEU A 61 -12.30 1.17 3.39
N VAL A 62 -11.53 0.92 4.44
CA VAL A 62 -12.02 0.76 5.80
C VAL A 62 -11.90 2.07 6.56
N SER A 63 -10.72 2.71 6.55
CA SER A 63 -10.53 3.97 7.26
C SER A 63 -9.33 4.74 6.72
N ILE A 64 -9.40 6.07 6.86
CA ILE A 64 -8.28 6.98 6.68
C ILE A 64 -8.15 7.80 7.96
N ASP A 65 -6.97 7.79 8.56
CA ASP A 65 -6.66 8.53 9.78
C ASP A 65 -5.50 9.48 9.49
N ASP A 66 -5.82 10.74 9.22
CA ASP A 66 -4.82 11.76 8.88
C ASP A 66 -3.88 12.06 10.05
N GLU A 67 -4.36 11.95 11.27
CA GLU A 67 -3.56 12.24 12.46
C GLU A 67 -2.46 11.18 12.65
N ARG A 68 -2.80 9.91 12.46
CA ARG A 68 -1.88 8.79 12.59
C ARG A 68 -1.21 8.39 11.29
N ARG A 69 -1.54 9.06 10.19
CA ARG A 69 -1.06 8.73 8.84
C ARG A 69 -1.24 7.25 8.53
N ARG A 70 -2.47 6.77 8.73
CA ARG A 70 -2.81 5.36 8.58
C ARG A 70 -4.02 5.21 7.67
N LEU A 71 -3.94 4.26 6.73
CA LEU A 71 -5.03 3.87 5.85
C LEU A 71 -5.23 2.36 5.97
N ALA A 72 -6.48 1.92 6.07
CA ALA A 72 -6.82 0.51 6.12
C ALA A 72 -7.84 0.17 5.03
N TYR A 73 -7.68 -1.02 4.45
CA TYR A 73 -8.59 -1.52 3.42
C TYR A 73 -8.76 -3.02 3.55
N THR A 74 -9.82 -3.53 2.93
CA THR A 74 -10.04 -4.97 2.82
C THR A 74 -10.12 -5.35 1.35
N VAL A 75 -9.55 -6.51 1.01
CA VAL A 75 -9.65 -7.05 -0.35
C VAL A 75 -10.94 -7.84 -0.44
N VAL A 76 -11.85 -7.41 -1.32
CA VAL A 76 -13.17 -8.04 -1.48
C VAL A 76 -13.22 -9.03 -2.62
N GLU A 77 -12.31 -8.89 -3.60
CA GLU A 77 -12.10 -9.87 -4.66
C GLU A 77 -10.61 -10.01 -4.92
N SER A 78 -10.10 -11.23 -4.88
CA SER A 78 -8.69 -11.54 -5.06
C SER A 78 -8.51 -12.75 -5.94
N ALA A 79 -7.57 -12.65 -6.89
CA ALA A 79 -7.15 -13.76 -7.72
C ALA A 79 -6.33 -14.80 -6.94
N LEU A 80 -5.89 -14.48 -5.72
CA LEU A 80 -5.07 -15.37 -4.89
C LEU A 80 -5.90 -16.39 -4.10
N GLY A 81 -7.23 -16.28 -4.13
CA GLY A 81 -8.10 -17.24 -3.43
C GLY A 81 -8.18 -17.01 -1.93
N ALA A 82 -7.87 -15.82 -1.45
CA ALA A 82 -7.97 -15.48 -0.03
C ALA A 82 -9.44 -15.48 0.42
N THR A 83 -9.70 -16.08 1.59
CA THR A 83 -11.01 -16.03 2.22
C THR A 83 -11.13 -14.88 3.21
N HIS A 84 -9.99 -14.32 3.61
CA HIS A 84 -9.91 -13.08 4.37
C HIS A 84 -8.62 -12.36 3.97
N HIS A 85 -8.71 -11.07 3.70
CA HIS A 85 -7.54 -10.27 3.35
C HIS A 85 -7.82 -8.82 3.78
N HIS A 86 -7.22 -8.43 4.89
CA HIS A 86 -7.33 -7.08 5.44
C HIS A 86 -5.92 -6.50 5.57
N ALA A 87 -5.74 -5.25 5.20
CA ALA A 87 -4.44 -4.61 5.23
C ALA A 87 -4.52 -3.20 5.82
N SER A 88 -3.41 -2.78 6.41
CA SER A 88 -3.21 -1.39 6.78
C SER A 88 -1.82 -0.94 6.35
N ALA A 89 -1.70 0.34 6.04
CA ALA A 89 -0.42 0.99 5.79
C ALA A 89 -0.38 2.27 6.60
N HIS A 90 0.79 2.58 7.16
CA HIS A 90 0.96 3.84 7.86
C HIS A 90 2.36 4.39 7.66
N VAL A 91 2.52 5.68 7.91
CA VAL A 91 3.76 6.41 7.74
C VAL A 91 4.22 6.89 9.11
N GLU A 92 5.40 6.43 9.53
CA GLU A 92 6.01 6.84 10.80
C GLU A 92 7.06 7.91 10.55
N PRO A 93 7.04 9.02 11.30
CA PRO A 93 8.12 10.00 11.23
C PRO A 93 9.38 9.42 11.88
N ARG A 94 10.54 9.73 11.29
CA ARG A 94 11.83 9.37 11.87
C ARG A 94 12.52 10.62 12.42
N PRO A 95 13.44 10.45 13.40
CA PRO A 95 14.10 11.60 14.04
C PRO A 95 14.83 12.53 13.08
N ASP A 96 15.30 12.02 11.94
CA ASP A 96 16.03 12.81 10.92
C ASP A 96 15.10 13.52 9.92
N GLY A 97 13.78 13.50 10.15
CA GLY A 97 12.81 14.14 9.26
C GLY A 97 12.37 13.28 8.08
N THR A 98 12.88 12.08 7.96
CA THR A 98 12.46 11.11 6.96
C THR A 98 11.34 10.22 7.48
N SER A 99 10.97 9.19 6.72
CA SER A 99 9.80 8.35 7.01
C SER A 99 10.16 6.88 7.06
N ARG A 100 9.33 6.12 7.78
CA ARG A 100 9.24 4.67 7.66
C ARG A 100 7.84 4.32 7.18
N PHE A 101 7.74 3.60 6.08
CA PHE A 101 6.47 3.13 5.54
C PHE A 101 6.27 1.70 6.03
N VAL A 102 5.15 1.45 6.72
CA VAL A 102 4.83 0.14 7.32
C VAL A 102 3.55 -0.39 6.68
N TRP A 103 3.60 -1.64 6.21
CA TRP A 103 2.48 -2.30 5.56
C TRP A 103 2.23 -3.63 6.24
N ILE A 104 1.01 -3.84 6.74
CA ILE A 104 0.62 -5.01 7.51
C ILE A 104 -0.62 -5.63 6.89
N THR A 105 -0.57 -6.94 6.64
CA THR A 105 -1.67 -7.67 5.99
C THR A 105 -2.01 -8.92 6.79
N ASP A 106 -3.28 -9.11 7.08
CA ASP A 106 -3.80 -10.31 7.72
C ASP A 106 -4.57 -11.12 6.69
N VAL A 107 -4.26 -12.42 6.56
CA VAL A 107 -4.83 -13.28 5.52
C VAL A 107 -5.27 -14.63 6.04
N LEU A 108 -6.24 -15.21 5.34
CA LEU A 108 -6.63 -16.60 5.39
C LEU A 108 -6.74 -17.12 3.95
N PRO A 109 -6.30 -18.33 3.63
CA PRO A 109 -5.56 -19.28 4.51
C PRO A 109 -4.13 -18.78 4.82
N ASP A 110 -3.55 -19.36 5.86
CA ASP A 110 -2.27 -18.92 6.42
C ASP A 110 -1.10 -18.99 5.44
N ASP A 111 -1.11 -19.94 4.52
CA ASP A 111 -0.05 -20.14 3.54
C ASP A 111 0.04 -19.03 2.50
N LEU A 112 -0.94 -18.14 2.42
CA LEU A 112 -0.87 -16.97 1.55
C LEU A 112 0.03 -15.86 2.11
N ALA A 113 0.37 -15.89 3.39
CA ALA A 113 1.17 -14.81 4.01
C ALA A 113 2.56 -14.68 3.37
N ALA A 114 3.23 -15.79 3.08
CA ALA A 114 4.57 -15.74 2.50
C ALA A 114 4.58 -15.15 1.07
N PRO A 115 3.75 -15.62 0.12
CA PRO A 115 3.72 -15.01 -1.21
C PRO A 115 3.22 -13.55 -1.20
N ILE A 116 2.26 -13.22 -0.34
CA ILE A 116 1.79 -11.84 -0.20
C ILE A 116 2.89 -10.95 0.36
N GLY A 117 3.64 -11.41 1.37
CA GLY A 117 4.78 -10.66 1.90
C GLY A 117 5.85 -10.38 0.85
N ALA A 118 6.12 -11.34 -0.04
CA ALA A 118 7.05 -11.15 -1.15
C ALA A 118 6.57 -10.05 -2.11
N LEU A 119 5.27 -10.04 -2.44
CA LEU A 119 4.67 -8.97 -3.25
C LEU A 119 4.72 -7.63 -2.53
N MET A 120 4.47 -7.62 -1.23
CA MET A 120 4.53 -6.39 -0.43
C MET A 120 5.93 -5.77 -0.46
N ARG A 121 6.99 -6.59 -0.39
CA ARG A 121 8.37 -6.08 -0.49
C ARG A 121 8.63 -5.43 -1.84
N GLN A 122 8.13 -6.00 -2.93
CA GLN A 122 8.24 -5.39 -4.26
C GLN A 122 7.49 -4.05 -4.30
N GLY A 123 6.31 -4.00 -3.71
CA GLY A 123 5.52 -2.77 -3.62
C GLY A 123 6.23 -1.69 -2.82
N LEU A 124 6.86 -2.06 -1.71
CA LEU A 124 7.61 -1.11 -0.88
C LEU A 124 8.82 -0.52 -1.61
N ASP A 125 9.51 -1.32 -2.42
CA ASP A 125 10.61 -0.79 -3.25
C ASP A 125 10.11 0.26 -4.23
N ALA A 126 8.94 0.05 -4.82
CA ALA A 126 8.31 1.01 -5.72
C ALA A 126 7.87 2.29 -4.98
N VAL A 127 7.32 2.15 -3.79
CA VAL A 127 6.94 3.28 -2.94
C VAL A 127 8.16 4.13 -2.61
N LYS A 128 9.24 3.49 -2.16
CA LYS A 128 10.49 4.19 -1.84
C LYS A 128 11.02 4.96 -3.04
N ALA A 129 11.11 4.32 -4.19
CA ALA A 129 11.62 4.97 -5.41
C ALA A 129 10.77 6.18 -5.81
N ALA A 130 9.45 6.04 -5.78
CA ALA A 130 8.52 7.10 -6.17
C ALA A 130 8.58 8.29 -5.22
N GLN A 131 8.57 8.04 -3.91
CA GLN A 131 8.54 9.11 -2.92
C GLN A 131 9.86 9.85 -2.84
N GLU A 132 10.97 9.14 -2.98
CA GLU A 132 12.29 9.78 -2.99
C GLU A 132 12.50 10.63 -4.24
N ARG A 133 12.00 10.20 -5.39
CA ARG A 133 12.00 11.02 -6.62
C ARG A 133 11.17 12.29 -6.44
N ALA A 134 9.97 12.16 -5.86
CA ALA A 134 9.09 13.30 -5.62
C ALA A 134 9.73 14.31 -4.66
N ALA A 135 10.47 13.85 -3.66
CA ALA A 135 11.18 14.71 -2.71
C ALA A 135 12.30 15.50 -3.38
N ILE A 136 13.00 14.91 -4.35
CA ILE A 136 14.09 15.58 -5.07
C ILE A 136 13.56 16.67 -6.00
N THR A 137 12.39 16.48 -6.60
CA THR A 137 11.82 17.40 -7.59
C THR A 137 11.01 18.54 -7.01
N ARG A 138 10.94 18.64 -5.70
CA ARG A 138 10.20 19.70 -5.01
C ARG A 138 10.94 21.01 -4.93
#